data_8ec6d1ff4def961a8c7662c714a004d1
#
_entry.id   8ec6d1ff4def961a8c7662c714a004d1
#
_cell.length_a   1.000
_cell.length_b   1.000
_cell.length_c   1.000
_cell.angle_alpha   90.00
_cell.angle_beta   90.00
_cell.angle_gamma   90.00
#
_symmetry.space_group_name_H-M   'P 1'
#
loop_
_entity.id
_entity.type
_entity.pdbx_description
1 polymer ?
#
loop_
_entity_poly.entity_id
_entity_poly.type
_entity_poly.pdbx_seq_one_letter_code
_entity_poly.pdbx_strand_id
1 'polypeptide(L)'
;MHAERLLFMTGTALENKVEEMISLIRILQPRIASQIQGMVFMSAAPQFRKAVAPVYYRRKREDVLTELPDLIESKEWCSLSHNEELAYEHAVLSKNYAEARRVSWNVDDLRDSSKASRLLELVEEAESEDRKVIVFSFFLDTIRKVTMLLGKRCTNPINGAVTPQRRQEIIDEFDKAPAGTVLVAQIQSGGTGLNIQSASVVVLCEPQFKPSIENQAISRAYRMGQTRNVLVYRLLCEDTVDEKIMSTLESKQAIFDAFADKSVAAAESQEIDDRTFGNIIKEEIDRINAKYGNTK
;
A
#
# COMPACT_ATOMS: atom_id res chain seq x y z
N MET A 1 3.95 -9.98 -34.80
CA MET A 1 4.86 -10.72 -33.90
C MET A 1 4.45 -12.19 -33.95
N HIS A 2 5.29 -13.06 -34.47
CA HIS A 2 5.03 -14.50 -34.52
C HIS A 2 5.83 -15.14 -33.38
N ALA A 3 5.16 -15.44 -32.26
CA ALA A 3 5.75 -16.18 -31.16
C ALA A 3 5.16 -17.60 -31.15
N GLU A 4 6.00 -18.61 -31.03
CA GLU A 4 5.54 -20.00 -30.90
C GLU A 4 4.85 -20.25 -29.55
N ARG A 5 5.26 -19.52 -28.53
CA ARG A 5 4.67 -19.57 -27.17
C ARG A 5 4.64 -18.18 -26.58
N LEU A 6 3.58 -17.87 -25.85
CA LEU A 6 3.39 -16.59 -25.18
C LEU A 6 3.01 -16.83 -23.71
N LEU A 7 3.72 -16.17 -22.80
CA LEU A 7 3.48 -16.22 -21.36
C LEU A 7 3.33 -14.79 -20.83
N PHE A 8 2.21 -14.49 -20.19
CA PHE A 8 2.04 -13.28 -19.40
C PHE A 8 2.31 -13.59 -17.93
N MET A 9 3.16 -12.79 -17.29
CA MET A 9 3.42 -12.87 -15.86
C MET A 9 3.02 -11.55 -15.21
N THR A 10 2.17 -11.63 -14.19
CA THR A 10 1.73 -10.48 -13.41
C THR A 10 1.51 -10.90 -11.96
N GLY A 11 1.84 -10.02 -11.01
CA GLY A 11 1.50 -10.21 -9.59
C GLY A 11 0.02 -10.01 -9.30
N THR A 12 -0.72 -9.35 -10.20
CA THR A 12 -2.02 -8.74 -9.95
C THR A 12 -2.91 -8.82 -11.20
N ALA A 13 -3.09 -10.03 -11.74
CA ALA A 13 -3.86 -10.25 -12.97
C ALA A 13 -5.34 -9.80 -12.90
N LEU A 14 -5.84 -9.48 -11.71
CA LEU A 14 -7.24 -9.24 -11.40
C LEU A 14 -7.43 -8.09 -10.41
N GLU A 15 -6.54 -7.09 -10.44
CA GLU A 15 -6.64 -5.93 -9.55
C GLU A 15 -7.81 -5.01 -9.86
N ASN A 16 -8.14 -4.84 -11.14
CA ASN A 16 -9.09 -3.79 -11.52
C ASN A 16 -10.43 -4.34 -12.02
N LYS A 17 -10.44 -5.23 -13.00
CA LYS A 17 -11.68 -5.79 -13.57
C LYS A 17 -11.47 -7.16 -14.20
N VAL A 18 -12.48 -8.03 -14.11
CA VAL A 18 -12.49 -9.34 -14.78
C VAL A 18 -12.32 -9.17 -16.30
N GLU A 19 -12.82 -8.07 -16.87
CA GLU A 19 -12.70 -7.73 -18.29
C GLU A 19 -11.24 -7.51 -18.71
N GLU A 20 -10.39 -6.99 -17.85
CA GLU A 20 -8.95 -6.81 -18.15
C GLU A 20 -8.26 -8.17 -18.27
N MET A 21 -8.55 -9.11 -17.37
CA MET A 21 -8.08 -10.48 -17.48
C MET A 21 -8.57 -11.15 -18.77
N ILE A 22 -9.85 -10.99 -19.10
CA ILE A 22 -10.42 -11.52 -20.33
C ILE A 22 -9.71 -10.94 -21.55
N SER A 23 -9.35 -9.66 -21.51
CA SER A 23 -8.58 -8.99 -22.57
C SER A 23 -7.18 -9.58 -22.74
N LEU A 24 -6.48 -9.90 -21.65
CA LEU A 24 -5.20 -10.61 -21.67
C LEU A 24 -5.38 -12.05 -22.20
N ILE A 25 -6.40 -12.77 -21.75
CA ILE A 25 -6.69 -14.12 -22.22
C ILE A 25 -7.06 -14.11 -23.71
N ARG A 26 -7.71 -13.06 -24.21
CA ARG A 26 -8.03 -12.92 -25.63
C ARG A 26 -6.79 -12.89 -26.53
N ILE A 27 -5.68 -12.33 -26.03
CA ILE A 27 -4.40 -12.35 -26.74
C ILE A 27 -3.79 -13.75 -26.73
N LEU A 28 -3.90 -14.47 -25.60
CA LEU A 28 -3.33 -15.81 -25.44
C LEU A 28 -4.16 -16.90 -26.12
N GLN A 29 -5.49 -16.90 -25.86
CA GLN A 29 -6.43 -17.92 -26.32
C GLN A 29 -7.80 -17.30 -26.61
N PRO A 30 -8.03 -16.77 -27.83
CA PRO A 30 -9.27 -16.07 -28.19
C PRO A 30 -10.55 -16.90 -27.96
N ARG A 31 -10.48 -18.23 -28.18
CA ARG A 31 -11.62 -19.14 -27.96
C ARG A 31 -12.05 -19.18 -26.49
N ILE A 32 -11.09 -19.28 -25.58
CA ILE A 32 -11.38 -19.30 -24.14
C ILE A 32 -11.92 -17.93 -23.72
N ALA A 33 -11.34 -16.83 -24.19
CA ALA A 33 -11.84 -15.49 -23.90
C ALA A 33 -13.29 -15.29 -24.32
N SER A 34 -13.67 -15.76 -25.50
CA SER A 34 -15.06 -15.70 -25.97
C SER A 34 -16.01 -16.53 -25.12
N GLN A 35 -15.57 -17.70 -24.65
CA GLN A 35 -16.36 -18.57 -23.77
C GLN A 35 -16.60 -17.93 -22.41
N ILE A 36 -15.59 -17.30 -21.80
CA ILE A 36 -15.69 -16.72 -20.45
C ILE A 36 -16.30 -15.33 -20.45
N GLN A 37 -16.33 -14.61 -21.60
CA GLN A 37 -16.92 -13.27 -21.69
C GLN A 37 -18.40 -13.25 -21.29
N GLY A 38 -19.16 -14.29 -21.62
CA GLY A 38 -20.56 -14.44 -21.21
C GLY A 38 -20.73 -14.84 -19.73
N MET A 39 -19.64 -15.13 -19.01
CA MET A 39 -19.65 -15.60 -17.63
C MET A 39 -19.09 -14.58 -16.63
N VAL A 40 -18.87 -13.32 -17.04
CA VAL A 40 -18.28 -12.25 -16.20
C VAL A 40 -19.04 -12.09 -14.88
N PHE A 41 -20.36 -12.06 -14.93
CA PHE A 41 -21.22 -11.97 -13.75
C PHE A 41 -21.19 -13.24 -12.87
N MET A 42 -20.62 -14.34 -13.36
CA MET A 42 -20.43 -15.60 -12.64
C MET A 42 -18.95 -15.86 -12.34
N SER A 43 -18.10 -14.83 -12.33
CA SER A 43 -16.65 -14.95 -12.14
C SER A 43 -16.26 -15.64 -10.81
N ALA A 44 -17.13 -15.60 -9.81
CA ALA A 44 -17.01 -16.33 -8.56
C ALA A 44 -17.31 -17.83 -8.68
N ALA A 45 -18.04 -18.25 -9.72
CA ALA A 45 -18.52 -19.63 -9.83
C ALA A 45 -17.41 -20.63 -10.19
N PRO A 46 -17.48 -21.89 -9.70
CA PRO A 46 -16.55 -22.94 -10.06
C PRO A 46 -16.41 -23.17 -11.57
N GLN A 47 -17.51 -22.95 -12.33
CA GLN A 47 -17.54 -23.07 -13.78
C GLN A 47 -16.62 -22.08 -14.48
N PHE A 48 -16.59 -20.83 -14.03
CA PHE A 48 -15.69 -19.81 -14.55
C PHE A 48 -14.22 -20.19 -14.31
N ARG A 49 -13.89 -20.62 -13.07
CA ARG A 49 -12.53 -21.08 -12.72
C ARG A 49 -12.09 -22.26 -13.60
N LYS A 50 -12.99 -23.22 -13.83
CA LYS A 50 -12.72 -24.39 -14.67
C LYS A 50 -12.48 -24.00 -16.12
N ALA A 51 -13.23 -23.03 -16.64
CA ALA A 51 -13.06 -22.51 -17.99
C ALA A 51 -11.73 -21.74 -18.19
N VAL A 52 -11.26 -21.04 -17.16
CA VAL A 52 -10.02 -20.25 -17.18
C VAL A 52 -8.77 -21.11 -16.90
N ALA A 53 -8.91 -22.21 -16.17
CA ALA A 53 -7.81 -23.06 -15.72
C ALA A 53 -6.77 -23.45 -16.80
N PRO A 54 -7.13 -23.69 -18.08
CA PRO A 54 -6.13 -24.03 -19.10
C PRO A 54 -5.16 -22.90 -19.45
N VAL A 55 -5.49 -21.63 -19.15
CA VAL A 55 -4.73 -20.43 -19.54
C VAL A 55 -4.35 -19.55 -18.38
N TYR A 56 -4.79 -19.89 -17.18
CA TYR A 56 -4.54 -19.10 -15.99
C TYR A 56 -4.08 -20.00 -14.85
N TYR A 57 -2.88 -19.70 -14.35
CA TYR A 57 -2.31 -20.38 -13.19
C TYR A 57 -1.93 -19.35 -12.13
N ARG A 58 -2.46 -19.50 -10.92
CA ARG A 58 -2.15 -18.67 -9.76
C ARG A 58 -1.42 -19.48 -8.70
N ARG A 59 -0.30 -18.97 -8.24
CA ARG A 59 0.37 -19.45 -7.01
C ARG A 59 0.28 -18.36 -5.96
N LYS A 60 -0.13 -18.73 -4.78
CA LYS A 60 0.03 -17.87 -3.62
C LYS A 60 1.44 -18.03 -3.08
N ARG A 61 1.96 -16.94 -2.47
CA ARG A 61 3.29 -16.95 -1.87
C ARG A 61 3.39 -17.99 -0.76
N GLU A 62 2.36 -18.08 0.08
CA GLU A 62 2.23 -19.02 1.20
C GLU A 62 2.35 -20.50 0.76
N ASP A 63 1.85 -20.79 -0.46
CA ASP A 63 1.87 -22.16 -1.00
C ASP A 63 3.25 -22.60 -1.54
N VAL A 64 4.17 -21.65 -1.74
CA VAL A 64 5.41 -21.88 -2.49
C VAL A 64 6.68 -21.59 -1.70
N LEU A 65 6.63 -20.66 -0.76
CA LEU A 65 7.78 -20.15 -0.02
C LEU A 65 7.68 -20.52 1.46
N THR A 66 8.02 -21.79 1.77
CA THR A 66 8.09 -22.28 3.16
C THR A 66 9.36 -21.84 3.90
N GLU A 67 10.30 -21.20 3.20
CA GLU A 67 11.61 -20.80 3.73
C GLU A 67 11.70 -19.30 4.05
N LEU A 68 10.62 -18.52 3.85
CA LEU A 68 10.63 -17.11 4.22
C LEU A 68 10.52 -16.95 5.74
N PRO A 69 11.29 -16.02 6.33
CA PRO A 69 11.11 -15.63 7.72
C PRO A 69 9.72 -15.01 7.96
N ASP A 70 9.37 -14.76 9.23
CA ASP A 70 8.06 -14.22 9.56
C ASP A 70 7.86 -12.80 9.02
N LEU A 71 6.61 -12.52 8.62
CA LEU A 71 6.10 -11.18 8.34
C LEU A 71 5.24 -10.75 9.52
N ILE A 72 5.68 -9.70 10.22
CA ILE A 72 5.02 -9.18 11.41
C ILE A 72 4.48 -7.79 11.07
N GLU A 73 3.16 -7.63 11.14
CA GLU A 73 2.48 -6.38 10.80
C GLU A 73 1.90 -5.72 12.06
N SER A 74 2.20 -4.43 12.25
CA SER A 74 1.69 -3.61 13.34
C SER A 74 0.98 -2.36 12.84
N LYS A 75 -0.08 -1.95 13.54
CA LYS A 75 -0.73 -0.65 13.38
C LYS A 75 -0.23 0.27 14.49
N GLU A 76 0.47 1.33 14.08
CA GLU A 76 0.99 2.34 15.00
C GLU A 76 0.01 3.51 15.06
N TRP A 77 -0.84 3.49 16.08
CA TRP A 77 -1.82 4.54 16.31
C TRP A 77 -1.18 5.73 17.01
N CYS A 78 -1.29 6.91 16.39
CA CYS A 78 -0.77 8.18 16.88
C CYS A 78 -1.93 9.10 17.24
N SER A 79 -1.88 9.70 18.43
CA SER A 79 -2.84 10.73 18.82
C SER A 79 -2.39 12.08 18.28
N LEU A 80 -3.33 12.84 17.68
CA LEU A 80 -3.02 14.14 17.12
C LEU A 80 -2.68 15.17 18.20
N SER A 81 -1.63 15.95 17.99
CA SER A 81 -1.38 17.18 18.72
C SER A 81 -2.45 18.24 18.33
N HIS A 82 -2.56 19.31 19.09
CA HIS A 82 -3.51 20.39 18.79
C HIS A 82 -3.28 21.01 17.41
N ASN A 83 -2.03 21.22 17.00
CA ASN A 83 -1.70 21.78 15.69
C ASN A 83 -2.04 20.83 14.55
N GLU A 84 -1.84 19.54 14.73
CA GLU A 84 -2.24 18.50 13.78
C GLU A 84 -3.76 18.45 13.63
N GLU A 85 -4.50 18.53 14.74
CA GLU A 85 -5.95 18.52 14.74
C GLU A 85 -6.50 19.70 13.95
N LEU A 86 -5.99 20.92 14.19
CA LEU A 86 -6.38 22.12 13.44
C LEU A 86 -6.08 21.98 11.94
N ALA A 87 -4.90 21.50 11.57
CA ALA A 87 -4.52 21.28 10.18
C ALA A 87 -5.42 20.23 9.50
N TYR A 88 -5.73 19.14 10.20
CA TYR A 88 -6.61 18.10 9.73
C TYR A 88 -8.05 18.60 9.53
N GLU A 89 -8.64 19.25 10.54
CA GLU A 89 -9.99 19.80 10.46
C GLU A 89 -10.12 20.82 9.32
N HIS A 90 -9.12 21.70 9.16
CA HIS A 90 -9.08 22.63 8.02
C HIS A 90 -9.08 21.89 6.67
N ALA A 91 -8.28 20.85 6.52
CA ALA A 91 -8.22 20.06 5.29
C ALA A 91 -9.57 19.37 4.98
N VAL A 92 -10.22 18.80 6.00
CA VAL A 92 -11.52 18.13 5.86
C VAL A 92 -12.63 19.13 5.51
N LEU A 93 -12.74 20.25 6.26
CA LEU A 93 -13.78 21.26 6.04
C LEU A 93 -13.63 21.97 4.69
N SER A 94 -12.39 22.19 4.23
CA SER A 94 -12.12 22.73 2.89
C SER A 94 -12.28 21.71 1.76
N LYS A 95 -12.61 20.45 2.09
CA LYS A 95 -12.71 19.31 1.16
C LYS A 95 -11.43 19.08 0.36
N ASN A 96 -10.29 19.39 0.94
CA ASN A 96 -8.99 19.08 0.35
C ASN A 96 -8.64 17.61 0.64
N TYR A 97 -9.14 16.70 -0.19
CA TYR A 97 -9.03 15.25 -0.01
C TYR A 97 -7.56 14.77 0.06
N ALA A 98 -6.68 15.41 -0.69
CA ALA A 98 -5.26 15.05 -0.68
C ALA A 98 -4.58 15.43 0.65
N GLU A 99 -4.93 16.57 1.24
CA GLU A 99 -4.44 16.97 2.56
C GLU A 99 -5.09 16.19 3.68
N ALA A 100 -6.42 15.94 3.61
CA ALA A 100 -7.11 15.12 4.58
C ALA A 100 -6.51 13.69 4.69
N ARG A 101 -5.98 13.13 3.61
CA ARG A 101 -5.26 11.85 3.61
C ARG A 101 -3.83 11.92 4.14
N ARG A 102 -3.25 13.10 4.24
CA ARG A 102 -1.91 13.32 4.80
C ARG A 102 -1.96 13.69 6.28
N VAL A 103 -2.85 13.05 7.02
CA VAL A 103 -3.02 13.28 8.46
C VAL A 103 -1.66 13.25 9.15
N SER A 104 -1.40 14.22 10.00
CA SER A 104 -0.13 14.43 10.70
C SER A 104 1.02 14.95 9.81
N TRP A 105 1.07 14.61 8.52
CA TRP A 105 2.10 15.07 7.59
C TRP A 105 1.83 16.44 6.99
N ASN A 106 0.63 17.01 7.18
CA ASN A 106 0.22 18.30 6.63
C ASN A 106 0.48 19.50 7.55
N VAL A 107 1.15 19.28 8.69
CA VAL A 107 1.62 20.37 9.56
C VAL A 107 2.82 21.10 8.95
N ASP A 108 2.99 22.36 9.31
CA ASP A 108 4.10 23.18 8.83
C ASP A 108 5.44 22.74 9.46
N ASP A 109 5.45 22.45 10.74
CA ASP A 109 6.62 21.96 11.49
C ASP A 109 6.44 20.49 11.85
N LEU A 110 7.31 19.63 11.33
CA LEU A 110 7.29 18.19 11.61
C LEU A 110 7.59 17.83 13.07
N ARG A 111 8.07 18.77 13.88
CA ARG A 111 8.17 18.56 15.34
C ARG A 111 6.80 18.44 16.02
N ASP A 112 5.76 18.99 15.37
CA ASP A 112 4.37 18.86 15.82
C ASP A 112 3.69 17.57 15.28
N SER A 113 4.34 16.83 14.40
CA SER A 113 3.78 15.63 13.78
C SER A 113 4.00 14.39 14.65
N SER A 114 2.91 13.81 15.12
CA SER A 114 2.92 12.57 15.90
C SER A 114 3.46 11.38 15.09
N LYS A 115 3.07 11.28 13.81
CA LYS A 115 3.62 10.24 12.90
C LYS A 115 5.11 10.44 12.63
N ALA A 116 5.58 11.69 12.53
CA ALA A 116 7.01 11.97 12.35
C ALA A 116 7.82 11.56 13.59
N SER A 117 7.30 11.86 14.78
CA SER A 117 7.92 11.41 16.05
C SER A 117 7.99 9.89 16.13
N ARG A 118 6.88 9.19 15.82
CA ARG A 118 6.87 7.72 15.82
C ARG A 118 7.79 7.12 14.76
N LEU A 119 7.89 7.73 13.57
CA LEU A 119 8.84 7.31 12.55
C LEU A 119 10.29 7.38 13.04
N LEU A 120 10.66 8.47 13.75
CA LEU A 120 12.02 8.61 14.29
C LEU A 120 12.32 7.51 15.33
N GLU A 121 11.38 7.22 16.23
CA GLU A 121 11.51 6.12 17.20
C GLU A 121 11.71 4.78 16.50
N LEU A 122 10.88 4.45 15.49
CA LEU A 122 11.02 3.21 14.73
C LEU A 122 12.36 3.10 13.99
N VAL A 123 12.90 4.21 13.50
CA VAL A 123 14.22 4.24 12.87
C VAL A 123 15.33 4.01 13.90
N GLU A 124 15.22 4.59 15.11
CA GLU A 124 16.16 4.36 16.20
C GLU A 124 16.10 2.93 16.74
N GLU A 125 14.89 2.37 16.88
CA GLU A 125 14.70 0.94 17.23
C GLU A 125 15.35 0.04 16.17
N ALA A 126 15.11 0.31 14.87
CA ALA A 126 15.70 -0.43 13.77
C ALA A 126 17.24 -0.36 13.77
N GLU A 127 17.82 0.82 14.01
CA GLU A 127 19.27 1.01 14.12
C GLU A 127 19.85 0.16 15.26
N SER A 128 19.20 0.16 16.43
CA SER A 128 19.63 -0.62 17.61
C SER A 128 19.59 -2.13 17.37
N GLU A 129 18.70 -2.59 16.48
CA GLU A 129 18.56 -4.00 16.09
C GLU A 129 19.39 -4.38 14.84
N ASP A 130 20.28 -3.51 14.39
CA ASP A 130 21.08 -3.70 13.16
C ASP A 130 20.20 -3.92 11.92
N ARG A 131 19.12 -3.14 11.76
CA ARG A 131 18.17 -3.20 10.65
C ARG A 131 18.23 -1.94 9.79
N LYS A 132 17.84 -2.08 8.53
CA LYS A 132 17.59 -0.96 7.61
C LYS A 132 16.09 -0.83 7.37
N VAL A 133 15.68 0.41 7.09
CA VAL A 133 14.28 0.79 7.00
C VAL A 133 13.94 1.23 5.57
N ILE A 134 12.79 0.80 5.06
CA ILE A 134 12.17 1.43 3.90
C ILE A 134 10.86 2.10 4.31
N VAL A 135 10.70 3.36 3.90
CA VAL A 135 9.51 4.18 4.18
C VAL A 135 8.77 4.43 2.87
N PHE A 136 7.50 4.08 2.83
CA PHE A 136 6.64 4.32 1.68
C PHE A 136 5.59 5.39 1.96
N SER A 137 5.39 6.27 0.98
CA SER A 137 4.25 7.18 0.92
C SER A 137 3.71 7.28 -0.51
N PHE A 138 2.42 7.54 -0.63
CA PHE A 138 1.77 7.89 -1.90
C PHE A 138 2.13 9.31 -2.34
N PHE A 139 2.28 10.23 -1.37
CA PHE A 139 2.41 11.65 -1.60
C PHE A 139 3.87 12.11 -1.71
N LEU A 140 4.20 12.81 -2.79
CA LEU A 140 5.53 13.36 -3.01
C LEU A 140 5.93 14.39 -1.95
N ASP A 141 4.96 15.16 -1.43
CA ASP A 141 5.22 16.12 -0.37
C ASP A 141 5.61 15.41 0.94
N THR A 142 4.92 14.33 1.31
CA THR A 142 5.29 13.51 2.47
C THR A 142 6.70 12.91 2.28
N ILE A 143 7.02 12.40 1.09
CA ILE A 143 8.37 11.89 0.78
C ILE A 143 9.42 12.98 1.02
N ARG A 144 9.18 14.19 0.50
CA ARG A 144 10.09 15.32 0.70
C ARG A 144 10.26 15.66 2.19
N LYS A 145 9.17 15.78 2.94
CA LYS A 145 9.16 16.07 4.37
C LYS A 145 9.90 15.00 5.18
N VAL A 146 9.61 13.72 4.93
CA VAL A 146 10.29 12.59 5.59
C VAL A 146 11.78 12.57 5.28
N THR A 147 12.17 12.80 4.01
CA THR A 147 13.59 12.88 3.62
C THR A 147 14.31 14.01 4.34
N MET A 148 13.68 15.17 4.46
CA MET A 148 14.25 16.31 5.20
C MET A 148 14.37 16.02 6.71
N LEU A 149 13.35 15.38 7.30
CA LEU A 149 13.34 14.99 8.71
C LEU A 149 14.49 14.03 9.05
N LEU A 150 14.69 13.01 8.22
CA LEU A 150 15.71 11.97 8.43
C LEU A 150 17.13 12.46 8.09
N GLY A 151 17.26 13.46 7.23
CA GLY A 151 18.52 14.09 6.89
C GLY A 151 19.58 13.08 6.41
N LYS A 152 20.70 12.99 7.12
CA LYS A 152 21.83 12.11 6.75
C LYS A 152 21.55 10.61 6.89
N ARG A 153 20.49 10.24 7.62
CA ARG A 153 20.05 8.83 7.73
C ARG A 153 19.35 8.34 6.47
N CYS A 154 18.95 9.25 5.56
CA CYS A 154 18.18 8.93 4.37
C CYS A 154 19.05 8.94 3.11
N THR A 155 18.91 7.92 2.26
CA THR A 155 19.42 7.93 0.90
C THR A 155 18.55 8.84 0.02
N ASN A 156 18.98 9.09 -1.24
CA ASN A 156 18.13 9.81 -2.19
C ASN A 156 16.78 9.07 -2.35
N PRO A 157 15.64 9.80 -2.30
CA PRO A 157 14.33 9.15 -2.40
C PRO A 157 14.02 8.64 -3.81
N ILE A 158 13.25 7.57 -3.91
CA ILE A 158 12.78 6.99 -5.18
C ILE A 158 11.33 7.42 -5.43
N ASN A 159 11.09 8.06 -6.57
CA ASN A 159 9.75 8.41 -7.05
C ASN A 159 9.61 8.17 -8.56
N GLY A 160 8.46 8.54 -9.14
CA GLY A 160 8.16 8.34 -10.56
C GLY A 160 9.11 9.06 -11.52
N ALA A 161 9.75 10.15 -11.10
CA ALA A 161 10.67 10.93 -11.94
C ALA A 161 12.10 10.34 -12.00
N VAL A 162 12.45 9.43 -11.08
CA VAL A 162 13.77 8.80 -11.02
C VAL A 162 13.90 7.74 -12.12
N THR A 163 14.95 7.85 -12.95
CA THR A 163 15.19 6.88 -14.04
C THR A 163 15.51 5.49 -13.50
N PRO A 164 15.25 4.42 -14.26
CA PRO A 164 15.54 3.05 -13.83
C PRO A 164 16.99 2.83 -13.42
N GLN A 165 17.94 3.41 -14.17
CA GLN A 165 19.37 3.34 -13.84
C GLN A 165 19.67 4.00 -12.49
N ARG A 166 19.18 5.24 -12.27
CA ARG A 166 19.40 5.96 -11.01
C ARG A 166 18.73 5.27 -9.83
N ARG A 167 17.58 4.62 -10.02
CA ARG A 167 16.94 3.80 -8.99
C ARG A 167 17.85 2.66 -8.53
N GLN A 168 18.49 1.95 -9.48
CA GLN A 168 19.40 0.87 -9.13
C GLN A 168 20.61 1.39 -8.36
N GLU A 169 21.20 2.51 -8.78
CA GLU A 169 22.31 3.15 -8.05
C GLU A 169 21.94 3.49 -6.61
N ILE A 170 20.74 4.07 -6.38
CA ILE A 170 20.24 4.38 -5.03
C ILE A 170 20.07 3.11 -4.19
N ILE A 171 19.57 2.02 -4.77
CA ILE A 171 19.44 0.74 -4.09
C ILE A 171 20.80 0.16 -3.74
N ASP A 172 21.75 0.22 -4.66
CA ASP A 172 23.12 -0.27 -4.43
C ASP A 172 23.84 0.57 -3.33
N GLU A 173 23.58 1.89 -3.28
CA GLU A 173 24.04 2.77 -2.19
C GLU A 173 23.40 2.34 -0.86
N PHE A 174 22.10 2.12 -0.84
CA PHE A 174 21.36 1.68 0.35
C PHE A 174 21.80 0.30 0.83
N ASP A 175 22.05 -0.64 -0.08
CA ASP A 175 22.49 -2.00 0.27
C ASP A 175 23.86 -1.99 0.98
N LYS A 176 24.73 -1.04 0.65
CA LYS A 176 26.05 -0.88 1.27
C LYS A 176 26.04 -0.02 2.52
N ALA A 177 24.95 0.69 2.78
CA ALA A 177 24.84 1.61 3.91
C ALA A 177 24.76 0.86 5.26
N PRO A 178 25.10 1.50 6.38
CA PRO A 178 25.00 0.91 7.71
C PRO A 178 23.53 0.70 8.15
N ALA A 179 23.35 -0.01 9.26
CA ALA A 179 22.09 -0.09 9.98
C ALA A 179 21.52 1.31 10.31
N GLY A 180 20.23 1.42 10.48
CA GLY A 180 19.54 2.71 10.70
C GLY A 180 19.41 3.57 9.44
N THR A 181 20.02 3.16 8.31
CA THR A 181 19.81 3.87 7.04
C THR A 181 18.40 3.65 6.53
N VAL A 182 17.79 4.73 6.03
CA VAL A 182 16.41 4.76 5.53
C VAL A 182 16.39 5.01 4.03
N LEU A 183 15.63 4.20 3.30
CA LEU A 183 15.24 4.48 1.92
C LEU A 183 13.79 4.97 1.90
N VAL A 184 13.55 6.16 1.37
CA VAL A 184 12.19 6.70 1.20
C VAL A 184 11.74 6.51 -0.25
N ALA A 185 10.56 5.95 -0.48
CA ALA A 185 10.08 5.67 -1.82
C ALA A 185 8.58 5.97 -1.99
N GLN A 186 8.22 6.43 -3.19
CA GLN A 186 6.82 6.54 -3.58
C GLN A 186 6.24 5.14 -3.78
N ILE A 187 5.14 4.83 -3.09
CA ILE A 187 4.58 3.47 -3.05
C ILE A 187 4.22 2.94 -4.45
N GLN A 188 3.71 3.79 -5.34
CA GLN A 188 3.38 3.44 -6.72
C GLN A 188 4.62 3.19 -7.58
N SER A 189 5.72 3.91 -7.33
CA SER A 189 6.99 3.73 -8.06
C SER A 189 7.73 2.47 -7.64
N GLY A 190 7.42 1.94 -6.48
CA GLY A 190 7.90 0.64 -6.00
C GLY A 190 7.35 -0.56 -6.80
N GLY A 191 6.33 -0.36 -7.66
CA GLY A 191 5.71 -1.40 -8.48
C GLY A 191 6.60 -1.98 -9.59
N THR A 192 7.68 -1.31 -9.98
CA THR A 192 8.56 -1.73 -11.08
C THR A 192 9.86 -2.35 -10.57
N GLY A 193 9.81 -3.62 -10.17
CA GLY A 193 11.00 -4.50 -10.11
C GLY A 193 12.07 -4.18 -9.06
N LEU A 194 11.86 -3.24 -8.13
CA LEU A 194 12.84 -2.95 -7.09
C LEU A 194 13.06 -4.18 -6.19
N ASN A 195 14.32 -4.49 -5.94
CA ASN A 195 14.72 -5.51 -4.98
C ASN A 195 15.39 -4.81 -3.79
N ILE A 196 14.74 -4.83 -2.61
CA ILE A 196 15.19 -4.10 -1.42
C ILE A 196 15.26 -5.07 -0.25
N GLN A 197 15.94 -6.20 -0.46
CA GLN A 197 16.08 -7.27 0.55
C GLN A 197 16.95 -6.87 1.74
N SER A 198 17.77 -5.85 1.61
CA SER A 198 18.59 -5.33 2.70
C SER A 198 17.75 -4.63 3.79
N ALA A 199 16.53 -4.19 3.46
CA ALA A 199 15.58 -3.69 4.46
C ALA A 199 14.81 -4.85 5.09
N SER A 200 14.68 -4.82 6.40
CA SER A 200 13.81 -5.72 7.18
C SER A 200 12.76 -4.98 8.02
N VAL A 201 12.70 -3.65 7.89
CA VAL A 201 11.65 -2.81 8.45
C VAL A 201 10.99 -2.02 7.32
N VAL A 202 9.66 -2.07 7.25
CA VAL A 202 8.83 -1.37 6.27
C VAL A 202 7.89 -0.45 7.02
N VAL A 203 7.89 0.84 6.68
CA VAL A 203 6.97 1.83 7.28
C VAL A 203 6.07 2.40 6.19
N LEU A 204 4.77 2.40 6.43
CA LEU A 204 3.75 2.99 5.57
C LEU A 204 3.26 4.29 6.23
N CYS A 205 3.48 5.43 5.58
CA CYS A 205 3.15 6.75 6.14
C CYS A 205 1.64 7.02 6.25
N GLU A 206 0.85 6.38 5.40
CA GLU A 206 -0.61 6.50 5.36
C GLU A 206 -1.24 5.20 4.80
N PRO A 207 -2.52 4.90 5.15
CA PRO A 207 -3.23 3.74 4.62
C PRO A 207 -3.51 3.92 3.12
N GLN A 208 -3.38 2.84 2.37
CA GLN A 208 -3.69 2.85 0.95
C GLN A 208 -5.14 2.40 0.71
N PHE A 209 -5.78 2.95 -0.33
CA PHE A 209 -7.14 2.58 -0.72
C PHE A 209 -7.25 1.15 -1.27
N LYS A 210 -6.12 0.61 -1.73
CA LYS A 210 -6.01 -0.75 -2.27
C LYS A 210 -5.01 -1.54 -1.45
N PRO A 211 -5.42 -2.59 -0.74
CA PRO A 211 -4.50 -3.47 -0.01
C PRO A 211 -3.40 -4.06 -0.90
N SER A 212 -3.69 -4.29 -2.17
CA SER A 212 -2.73 -4.83 -3.13
C SER A 212 -1.51 -3.92 -3.35
N ILE A 213 -1.67 -2.59 -3.27
CA ILE A 213 -0.57 -1.63 -3.38
C ILE A 213 0.38 -1.78 -2.19
N GLU A 214 -0.15 -1.89 -0.96
CA GLU A 214 0.66 -2.15 0.23
C GLU A 214 1.37 -3.50 0.13
N ASN A 215 0.65 -4.57 -0.25
CA ASN A 215 1.21 -5.90 -0.41
C ASN A 215 2.35 -5.93 -1.44
N GLN A 216 2.21 -5.20 -2.54
CA GLN A 216 3.29 -5.06 -3.53
C GLN A 216 4.50 -4.33 -2.95
N ALA A 217 4.30 -3.24 -2.22
CA ALA A 217 5.37 -2.48 -1.57
C ALA A 217 6.10 -3.35 -0.53
N ILE A 218 5.38 -4.01 0.36
CA ILE A 218 5.93 -4.94 1.36
C ILE A 218 6.73 -6.05 0.69
N SER A 219 6.25 -6.57 -0.44
CA SER A 219 6.92 -7.63 -1.20
C SER A 219 8.30 -7.26 -1.75
N ARG A 220 8.69 -5.98 -1.72
CA ARG A 220 10.04 -5.54 -2.12
C ARG A 220 11.11 -5.89 -1.08
N ALA A 221 10.73 -5.88 0.19
CA ALA A 221 11.56 -6.32 1.31
C ALA A 221 11.31 -7.79 1.66
N TYR A 222 10.04 -8.21 1.68
CA TYR A 222 9.62 -9.57 2.02
C TYR A 222 9.57 -10.47 0.78
N ARG A 223 10.71 -11.04 0.41
CA ARG A 223 10.85 -11.91 -0.76
C ARG A 223 11.95 -12.94 -0.58
N MET A 224 12.06 -13.86 -1.53
CA MET A 224 13.08 -14.89 -1.55
C MET A 224 14.48 -14.26 -1.41
N GLY A 225 15.29 -14.79 -0.46
CA GLY A 225 16.59 -14.25 -0.08
C GLY A 225 16.55 -13.33 1.14
N GLN A 226 15.39 -12.97 1.67
CA GLN A 226 15.26 -12.31 2.97
C GLN A 226 15.60 -13.33 4.08
N THR A 227 16.55 -12.97 4.93
CA THR A 227 17.02 -13.84 6.03
C THR A 227 16.53 -13.42 7.43
N ARG A 228 15.88 -12.26 7.52
CA ARG A 228 15.37 -11.69 8.77
C ARG A 228 13.85 -11.54 8.71
N ASN A 229 13.19 -11.66 9.86
CA ASN A 229 11.77 -11.30 9.98
C ASN A 229 11.56 -9.87 9.50
N VAL A 230 10.54 -9.66 8.67
CA VAL A 230 10.18 -8.34 8.18
C VAL A 230 9.09 -7.74 9.07
N LEU A 231 9.39 -6.57 9.61
CA LEU A 231 8.47 -5.79 10.43
C LEU A 231 7.80 -4.74 9.57
N VAL A 232 6.48 -4.70 9.59
CA VAL A 232 5.69 -3.72 8.82
C VAL A 232 4.91 -2.85 9.78
N TYR A 233 5.14 -1.56 9.75
CA TYR A 233 4.46 -0.57 10.58
C TYR A 233 3.58 0.33 9.72
N ARG A 234 2.28 0.41 10.05
CA ARG A 234 1.35 1.38 9.44
C ARG A 234 1.14 2.53 10.41
N LEU A 235 1.61 3.73 10.05
CA LEU A 235 1.39 4.94 10.83
C LEU A 235 -0.02 5.47 10.60
N LEU A 236 -0.83 5.49 11.63
CA LEU A 236 -2.25 5.82 11.59
C LEU A 236 -2.56 6.85 12.67
N CYS A 237 -3.57 7.70 12.46
CA CYS A 237 -4.07 8.60 13.48
C CYS A 237 -5.49 8.24 13.89
N GLU A 238 -5.72 8.22 15.20
CA GLU A 238 -7.03 8.02 15.81
C GLU A 238 -7.97 9.20 15.48
N ASP A 239 -9.28 8.94 15.49
CA ASP A 239 -10.32 9.94 15.23
C ASP A 239 -10.15 10.69 13.89
N THR A 240 -9.65 10.03 12.85
CA THR A 240 -9.41 10.62 11.54
C THR A 240 -9.86 9.71 10.39
N VAL A 241 -9.67 10.20 9.15
CA VAL A 241 -9.91 9.38 7.95
C VAL A 241 -9.06 8.11 7.92
N ASP A 242 -7.90 8.06 8.58
CA ASP A 242 -7.07 6.85 8.64
C ASP A 242 -7.85 5.70 9.30
N GLU A 243 -8.50 5.97 10.42
CA GLU A 243 -9.31 4.97 11.13
C GLU A 243 -10.50 4.51 10.28
N LYS A 244 -11.19 5.44 9.63
CA LYS A 244 -12.33 5.13 8.76
C LYS A 244 -11.92 4.34 7.51
N ILE A 245 -10.77 4.65 6.92
CA ILE A 245 -10.20 3.89 5.80
C ILE A 245 -9.91 2.46 6.26
N MET A 246 -9.22 2.29 7.38
CA MET A 246 -8.86 0.98 7.91
C MET A 246 -10.10 0.15 8.25
N SER A 247 -11.07 0.72 8.97
CA SER A 247 -12.32 0.02 9.32
C SER A 247 -13.13 -0.39 8.09
N THR A 248 -13.16 0.48 7.06
CA THR A 248 -13.82 0.19 5.78
C THR A 248 -13.15 -0.97 5.05
N LEU A 249 -11.82 -0.97 4.99
CA LEU A 249 -11.05 -2.06 4.36
C LEU A 249 -11.22 -3.38 5.11
N GLU A 250 -11.21 -3.36 6.44
CA GLU A 250 -11.43 -4.54 7.29
C GLU A 250 -12.84 -5.09 7.15
N SER A 251 -13.85 -4.22 7.11
CA SER A 251 -15.24 -4.62 6.88
C SER A 251 -15.42 -5.28 5.51
N LYS A 252 -14.80 -4.73 4.47
CA LYS A 252 -14.80 -5.31 3.13
C LYS A 252 -14.06 -6.65 3.10
N GLN A 253 -12.94 -6.78 3.81
CA GLN A 253 -12.21 -8.05 3.94
C GLN A 253 -13.05 -9.11 4.66
N ALA A 254 -13.73 -8.76 5.76
CA ALA A 254 -14.59 -9.67 6.49
C ALA A 254 -15.78 -10.18 5.65
N ILE A 255 -16.40 -9.29 4.86
CA ILE A 255 -17.44 -9.67 3.89
C ILE A 255 -16.85 -10.62 2.84
N PHE A 256 -15.67 -10.29 2.32
CA PHE A 256 -14.95 -11.14 1.39
C PHE A 256 -14.72 -12.54 1.95
N ASP A 257 -14.18 -12.63 3.16
CA ASP A 257 -13.86 -13.90 3.80
C ASP A 257 -15.10 -14.73 4.12
N ALA A 258 -16.23 -14.07 4.45
CA ALA A 258 -17.50 -14.73 4.75
C ALA A 258 -18.21 -15.28 3.50
N PHE A 259 -18.13 -14.58 2.36
CA PHE A 259 -18.86 -14.93 1.14
C PHE A 259 -18.00 -15.56 0.05
N ALA A 260 -16.69 -15.36 0.12
CA ALA A 260 -15.78 -15.79 -0.92
C ALA A 260 -14.98 -17.00 -0.48
N ASP A 261 -15.56 -18.16 -0.67
CA ASP A 261 -14.76 -19.34 -0.91
C ASP A 261 -13.94 -19.08 -2.20
N LYS A 262 -12.88 -18.26 -2.04
CA LYS A 262 -11.75 -18.08 -2.98
C LYS A 262 -12.08 -17.58 -4.40
N SER A 263 -13.01 -16.69 -4.62
CA SER A 263 -13.30 -16.16 -5.95
C SER A 263 -12.61 -14.82 -6.26
N VAL A 264 -12.27 -14.66 -7.52
CA VAL A 264 -11.52 -13.54 -8.08
C VAL A 264 -12.30 -12.21 -8.05
N ALA A 265 -13.61 -12.24 -8.23
CA ALA A 265 -14.48 -11.05 -8.22
C ALA A 265 -14.52 -10.34 -6.87
N ALA A 266 -14.13 -11.04 -5.82
CA ALA A 266 -14.14 -10.51 -4.47
C ALA A 266 -12.89 -9.63 -4.16
N ALA A 267 -11.82 -9.71 -4.94
CA ALA A 267 -10.67 -8.81 -4.81
C ALA A 267 -10.99 -7.36 -5.24
N GLU A 268 -11.92 -7.19 -6.20
CA GLU A 268 -12.38 -5.86 -6.66
C GLU A 268 -13.21 -5.11 -5.60
N SER A 269 -13.85 -5.85 -4.68
CA SER A 269 -14.68 -5.25 -3.63
C SER A 269 -13.88 -4.65 -2.47
N GLN A 270 -12.57 -4.86 -2.42
CA GLN A 270 -11.72 -4.41 -1.30
C GLN A 270 -11.18 -2.99 -1.46
N GLU A 271 -11.31 -2.39 -2.64
CA GLU A 271 -10.82 -1.03 -2.88
C GLU A 271 -11.77 0.03 -2.32
N ILE A 272 -11.21 1.12 -1.78
CA ILE A 272 -11.93 2.35 -1.50
C ILE A 272 -11.92 3.19 -2.78
N ASP A 273 -13.08 3.31 -3.41
CA ASP A 273 -13.28 4.20 -4.56
C ASP A 273 -13.52 5.66 -4.13
N ASP A 274 -13.50 6.59 -5.09
CA ASP A 274 -13.70 8.02 -4.83
C ASP A 274 -15.04 8.32 -4.16
N ARG A 275 -16.09 7.54 -4.47
CA ARG A 275 -17.42 7.70 -3.87
C ARG A 275 -17.41 7.28 -2.39
N THR A 276 -16.79 6.16 -2.09
CA THR A 276 -16.63 5.67 -0.71
C THR A 276 -15.82 6.66 0.11
N PHE A 277 -14.72 7.18 -0.44
CA PHE A 277 -13.92 8.18 0.25
C PHE A 277 -14.66 9.52 0.41
N GLY A 278 -15.44 9.92 -0.59
CA GLY A 278 -16.31 11.09 -0.48
C GLY A 278 -17.33 10.98 0.66
N ASN A 279 -17.88 9.78 0.92
CA ASN A 279 -18.76 9.52 2.06
C ASN A 279 -17.98 9.59 3.38
N ILE A 280 -16.79 9.04 3.47
CA ILE A 280 -15.91 9.14 4.65
C ILE A 280 -15.65 10.61 5.00
N ILE A 281 -15.30 11.42 4.01
CA ILE A 281 -15.08 12.87 4.23
C ILE A 281 -16.36 13.58 4.70
N LYS A 282 -17.52 13.20 4.15
CA LYS A 282 -18.80 13.79 4.60
C LYS A 282 -19.08 13.46 6.07
N GLU A 283 -18.88 12.22 6.47
CA GLU A 283 -19.02 11.82 7.88
C GLU A 283 -18.06 12.57 8.80
N GLU A 284 -16.81 12.81 8.35
CA GLU A 284 -15.84 13.60 9.09
C GLU A 284 -16.26 15.07 9.21
N ILE A 285 -16.79 15.67 8.15
CA ILE A 285 -17.36 17.03 8.20
C ILE A 285 -18.48 17.09 9.24
N ASP A 286 -19.40 16.11 9.23
CA ASP A 286 -20.51 16.06 10.17
C ASP A 286 -20.01 15.90 11.61
N ARG A 287 -18.99 15.05 11.85
CA ARG A 287 -18.35 14.88 13.16
C ARG A 287 -17.70 16.17 13.67
N ILE A 288 -16.91 16.84 12.82
CA ILE A 288 -16.25 18.11 13.17
C ILE A 288 -17.27 19.20 13.48
N ASN A 289 -18.31 19.32 12.66
CA ASN A 289 -19.39 20.31 12.89
C ASN A 289 -20.14 20.03 14.19
N ALA A 290 -20.39 18.76 14.53
CA ALA A 290 -21.03 18.39 15.81
C ALA A 290 -20.15 18.74 17.01
N LYS A 291 -18.83 18.60 16.91
CA LYS A 291 -17.86 19.00 17.94
C LYS A 291 -17.99 20.49 18.28
N TYR A 292 -18.12 21.33 17.26
CA TYR A 292 -18.25 22.80 17.47
C TYR A 292 -19.69 23.27 17.64
N GLY A 293 -20.69 22.52 17.19
CA GLY A 293 -22.12 22.86 17.33
C GLY A 293 -22.67 22.68 18.76
N ASN A 294 -22.05 21.80 19.56
CA ASN A 294 -22.41 21.55 20.96
C ASN A 294 -21.74 22.52 21.96
N THR A 295 -20.97 23.50 21.49
CA THR A 295 -20.23 24.44 22.33
C THR A 295 -21.02 25.81 22.46
N LYS A 296 -22.35 25.81 22.28
CA LYS A 296 -23.21 26.95 22.48
C LYS A 296 -24.05 26.81 23.75
#